data_31ea0866295cf1859ccaa2097c4af54c
#
_entry.id   31ea0866295cf1859ccaa2097c4af54c
#
_cell.length_a   1.000
_cell.length_b   1.000
_cell.length_c   1.000
_cell.angle_alpha   90.00
_cell.angle_beta   90.00
_cell.angle_gamma   90.00
#
_symmetry.space_group_name_H-M   'P 1'
#
loop_
_entity.id
_entity.type
_entity.pdbx_description
1 polymer ?
#
loop_
_entity_poly.entity_id
_entity_poly.type
_entity_poly.pdbx_seq_one_letter_code
_entity_poly.pdbx_strand_id
1 'polypeptide(L)'
;MAQRTSAESFEAYIPGELLKEHRAQSSRDVFIQILARRQRQDNVIIPAVPEPFIVWILSGRAVVEEQPLGGEWSENHVTAGDFFLTTDTSQTEMRWQAEPDSPFIVMHVYIGVSMMQDIELREVSGERDETLSALLELMRAELYFQHPPSGPYIQGIAQALAVHLSRAYRTSARRHHGGLQAYKLHRVFKAMHEELAHPFDLARLAGLAELSEFHFSRVFKQSTGLSPSHYFIRLRMEEARRLLSETEDSMISIALTVGYNSPSHFAAIFRKHTGISPSQYRHENMRSKTPTA
;
A
#
# COMPACT_ATOMS: atom_id res chain seq x y z
N MET A 1 -16.89 6.62 -5.59
CA MET A 1 -16.24 5.75 -4.60
C MET A 1 -14.91 6.38 -4.26
N ALA A 2 -14.58 6.57 -2.98
CA ALA A 2 -13.28 7.13 -2.60
C ALA A 2 -12.19 6.09 -2.91
N GLN A 3 -11.27 6.42 -3.80
CA GLN A 3 -10.13 5.58 -4.11
C GLN A 3 -9.26 5.45 -2.86
N ARG A 4 -8.99 4.23 -2.44
CA ARG A 4 -8.09 3.93 -1.34
C ARG A 4 -6.67 3.87 -1.90
N THR A 5 -5.69 4.40 -1.18
CA THR A 5 -4.28 4.48 -1.59
C THR A 5 -3.33 3.90 -0.56
N SER A 6 -3.82 3.11 0.41
CA SER A 6 -2.96 2.33 1.30
C SER A 6 -2.83 0.89 0.81
N ALA A 7 -1.71 0.25 1.14
CA ALA A 7 -1.46 -1.15 0.86
C ALA A 7 -2.63 -2.06 1.28
N GLU A 8 -3.22 -1.81 2.44
CA GLU A 8 -4.32 -2.59 3.01
C GLU A 8 -5.64 -2.54 2.22
N SER A 9 -5.75 -1.57 1.32
CA SER A 9 -6.97 -1.40 0.51
C SER A 9 -6.78 -1.78 -0.94
N PHE A 10 -5.60 -2.25 -1.30
CA PHE A 10 -5.24 -2.53 -2.69
C PHE A 10 -6.06 -3.68 -3.30
N GLU A 11 -6.51 -4.63 -2.48
CA GLU A 11 -7.40 -5.72 -2.91
C GLU A 11 -8.68 -5.24 -3.60
N ALA A 12 -9.21 -4.09 -3.16
CA ALA A 12 -10.41 -3.52 -3.75
C ALA A 12 -10.20 -3.07 -5.21
N TYR A 13 -8.95 -2.85 -5.60
CA TYR A 13 -8.60 -2.41 -6.96
C TYR A 13 -8.17 -3.56 -7.86
N ILE A 14 -7.52 -4.60 -7.29
CA ILE A 14 -7.05 -5.75 -8.06
C ILE A 14 -7.76 -7.01 -7.57
N PRO A 15 -8.85 -7.42 -8.24
CA PRO A 15 -9.63 -8.56 -7.81
C PRO A 15 -8.83 -9.86 -7.86
N GLY A 16 -9.03 -10.71 -6.86
CA GLY A 16 -8.41 -12.01 -6.73
C GLY A 16 -8.91 -12.73 -5.49
N GLU A 17 -8.55 -14.00 -5.33
CA GLU A 17 -8.81 -14.78 -4.13
C GLU A 17 -7.61 -14.70 -3.19
N LEU A 18 -7.83 -14.24 -1.96
CA LEU A 18 -6.78 -14.17 -0.94
C LEU A 18 -6.47 -15.57 -0.41
N LEU A 19 -5.24 -16.04 -0.62
CA LEU A 19 -4.76 -17.34 -0.15
C LEU A 19 -4.07 -17.24 1.20
N LYS A 20 -3.23 -16.22 1.40
CA LYS A 20 -2.48 -15.97 2.64
C LYS A 20 -2.28 -14.48 2.85
N GLU A 21 -2.22 -14.07 4.12
CA GLU A 21 -1.92 -12.69 4.51
C GLU A 21 -1.04 -12.66 5.75
N HIS A 22 -0.16 -11.68 5.82
CA HIS A 22 0.58 -11.30 7.01
C HIS A 22 0.62 -9.79 7.15
N ARG A 23 0.25 -9.31 8.35
CA ARG A 23 0.36 -7.91 8.77
C ARG A 23 1.25 -7.84 9.98
N ALA A 24 2.25 -6.99 9.97
CA ALA A 24 3.05 -6.74 11.15
C ALA A 24 2.15 -6.12 12.24
N GLN A 25 2.09 -6.77 13.42
CA GLN A 25 1.20 -6.33 14.52
C GLN A 25 1.63 -5.01 15.17
N SER A 26 2.92 -4.67 15.10
CA SER A 26 3.51 -3.52 15.81
C SER A 26 4.00 -2.38 14.92
N SER A 27 4.10 -2.60 13.62
CA SER A 27 4.55 -1.59 12.68
C SER A 27 3.89 -1.80 11.31
N ARG A 28 3.67 -0.71 10.59
CA ARG A 28 3.21 -0.76 9.18
C ARG A 28 4.36 -1.02 8.21
N ASP A 29 5.44 -1.62 8.68
CA ASP A 29 6.66 -1.74 7.91
C ASP A 29 6.63 -2.85 6.88
N VAL A 30 5.75 -3.84 7.06
CA VAL A 30 5.60 -4.94 6.10
C VAL A 30 4.15 -5.42 6.04
N PHE A 31 3.62 -5.51 4.83
CA PHE A 31 2.36 -6.15 4.55
C PHE A 31 2.54 -7.12 3.39
N ILE A 32 2.08 -8.36 3.56
CA ILE A 32 2.27 -9.43 2.59
C ILE A 32 0.93 -10.08 2.29
N GLN A 33 0.64 -10.31 1.01
CA GLN A 33 -0.53 -11.06 0.56
C GLN A 33 -0.13 -12.03 -0.54
N ILE A 34 -0.68 -13.24 -0.51
CA ILE A 34 -0.62 -14.19 -1.61
C ILE A 34 -2.01 -14.35 -2.17
N LEU A 35 -2.16 -14.10 -3.47
CA LEU A 35 -3.43 -13.99 -4.15
C LEU A 35 -3.45 -14.85 -5.42
N ALA A 36 -4.53 -15.64 -5.58
CA ALA A 36 -4.83 -16.25 -6.86
C ALA A 36 -5.58 -15.23 -7.73
N ARG A 37 -5.05 -14.91 -8.89
CA ARG A 37 -5.61 -13.94 -9.83
C ARG A 37 -6.58 -14.60 -10.80
N ARG A 38 -7.58 -13.86 -11.28
CA ARG A 38 -8.41 -14.29 -12.40
C ARG A 38 -7.54 -14.45 -13.64
N GLN A 39 -7.88 -15.39 -14.50
CA GLN A 39 -7.15 -15.60 -15.75
C GLN A 39 -7.18 -14.39 -16.69
N ARG A 40 -8.27 -13.64 -16.68
CA ARG A 40 -8.38 -12.39 -17.42
C ARG A 40 -8.93 -11.30 -16.54
N GLN A 41 -8.35 -10.14 -16.67
CA GLN A 41 -8.82 -8.93 -16.00
C GLN A 41 -8.52 -7.72 -16.89
N ASP A 42 -9.55 -6.91 -17.13
CA ASP A 42 -9.46 -5.68 -17.91
C ASP A 42 -9.71 -4.46 -16.99
N ASN A 43 -9.22 -3.30 -17.38
CA ASN A 43 -9.54 -1.99 -16.79
C ASN A 43 -9.29 -1.89 -15.27
N VAL A 44 -8.14 -2.35 -14.81
CA VAL A 44 -7.72 -2.16 -13.43
C VAL A 44 -6.99 -0.84 -13.30
N ILE A 45 -7.53 0.06 -12.50
CA ILE A 45 -6.84 1.31 -12.17
C ILE A 45 -6.16 1.14 -10.82
N ILE A 46 -4.84 1.16 -10.83
CA ILE A 46 -3.99 1.09 -9.65
C ILE A 46 -3.75 2.52 -9.17
N PRO A 47 -4.18 2.89 -7.96
CA PRO A 47 -3.89 4.20 -7.41
C PRO A 47 -2.40 4.30 -7.03
N ALA A 48 -1.86 5.51 -7.02
CA ALA A 48 -0.56 5.76 -6.42
C ALA A 48 -0.54 5.32 -4.95
N VAL A 49 0.44 4.53 -4.57
CA VAL A 49 0.67 4.09 -3.18
C VAL A 49 1.98 4.66 -2.66
N PRO A 50 2.05 5.08 -1.39
CA PRO A 50 3.27 5.65 -0.83
C PRO A 50 4.37 4.62 -0.61
N GLU A 51 3.97 3.37 -0.35
CA GLU A 51 4.87 2.27 -0.06
C GLU A 51 5.40 1.66 -1.37
N PRO A 52 6.70 1.35 -1.47
CA PRO A 52 7.20 0.47 -2.52
C PRO A 52 6.43 -0.84 -2.51
N PHE A 53 5.89 -1.19 -3.66
CA PHE A 53 5.02 -2.33 -3.84
C PHE A 53 5.63 -3.33 -4.82
N ILE A 54 5.88 -4.54 -4.33
CA ILE A 54 6.41 -5.62 -5.13
C ILE A 54 5.29 -6.60 -5.44
N VAL A 55 5.13 -6.93 -6.71
CA VAL A 55 4.31 -8.06 -7.17
C VAL A 55 5.24 -9.13 -7.71
N TRP A 56 5.38 -10.24 -6.99
CA TRP A 56 6.21 -11.36 -7.40
C TRP A 56 5.33 -12.51 -7.89
N ILE A 57 5.62 -13.03 -9.07
CA ILE A 57 4.84 -14.09 -9.70
C ILE A 57 5.30 -15.45 -9.14
N LEU A 58 4.41 -16.12 -8.44
CA LEU A 58 4.66 -17.42 -7.84
C LEU A 58 4.37 -18.57 -8.79
N SER A 59 3.34 -18.45 -9.63
CA SER A 59 2.88 -19.50 -10.53
C SER A 59 2.15 -18.91 -11.73
N GLY A 60 2.17 -19.63 -12.83
CA GLY A 60 1.51 -19.27 -14.07
C GLY A 60 2.36 -18.40 -14.99
N ARG A 61 1.77 -18.10 -16.13
CA ARG A 61 2.27 -17.18 -17.16
C ARG A 61 1.16 -16.22 -17.54
N ALA A 62 1.53 -14.99 -17.85
CA ALA A 62 0.56 -14.00 -18.28
C ALA A 62 1.20 -12.97 -19.21
N VAL A 63 0.36 -12.37 -20.04
CA VAL A 63 0.65 -11.10 -20.68
C VAL A 63 0.04 -10.02 -19.78
N VAL A 64 0.88 -9.15 -19.26
CA VAL A 64 0.48 -8.01 -18.42
C VAL A 64 0.76 -6.74 -19.20
N GLU A 65 -0.28 -5.97 -19.43
CA GLU A 65 -0.18 -4.67 -20.06
C GLU A 65 -0.45 -3.58 -19.04
N GLU A 66 0.36 -2.56 -19.04
CA GLU A 66 0.24 -1.41 -18.14
C GLU A 66 0.48 -0.09 -18.87
N GLN A 67 -0.19 0.96 -18.41
CA GLN A 67 0.05 2.32 -18.89
C GLN A 67 -0.08 3.32 -17.73
N PRO A 68 0.77 4.35 -17.66
CA PRO A 68 0.48 5.53 -16.86
C PRO A 68 -0.83 6.15 -17.34
N LEU A 69 -1.65 6.70 -16.46
CA LEU A 69 -2.95 7.24 -16.84
C LEU A 69 -2.83 8.27 -17.99
N GLY A 70 -3.36 7.92 -19.17
CA GLY A 70 -3.24 8.72 -20.39
C GLY A 70 -1.91 8.58 -21.14
N GLY A 71 -1.08 7.60 -20.79
CA GLY A 71 0.18 7.25 -21.46
C GLY A 71 0.02 6.19 -22.55
N GLU A 72 1.14 5.59 -22.95
CA GLU A 72 1.16 4.47 -23.89
C GLU A 72 1.15 3.13 -23.14
N TRP A 73 0.53 2.12 -23.73
CA TRP A 73 0.53 0.76 -23.21
C TRP A 73 1.91 0.11 -23.40
N SER A 74 2.42 -0.49 -22.35
CA SER A 74 3.58 -1.38 -22.38
C SER A 74 3.14 -2.81 -22.11
N GLU A 75 3.63 -3.77 -22.89
CA GLU A 75 3.30 -5.19 -22.79
C GLU A 75 4.49 -5.96 -22.18
N ASN A 76 4.19 -6.77 -21.17
CA ASN A 76 5.18 -7.59 -20.45
C ASN A 76 4.71 -9.04 -20.43
N HIS A 77 5.51 -9.93 -21.02
CA HIS A 77 5.32 -11.39 -20.91
C HIS A 77 6.02 -11.89 -19.65
N VAL A 78 5.23 -12.38 -18.71
CA VAL A 78 5.73 -12.73 -17.38
C VAL A 78 5.48 -14.19 -17.02
N THR A 79 6.36 -14.74 -16.22
CA THR A 79 6.30 -16.10 -15.73
C THR A 79 6.74 -16.19 -14.25
N ALA A 80 6.57 -17.34 -13.63
CA ALA A 80 7.01 -17.56 -12.24
C ALA A 80 8.48 -17.13 -12.04
N GLY A 81 8.73 -16.34 -11.01
CA GLY A 81 10.02 -15.73 -10.67
C GLY A 81 10.19 -14.29 -11.15
N ASP A 82 9.40 -13.82 -12.10
CA ASP A 82 9.41 -12.43 -12.54
C ASP A 82 8.69 -11.54 -11.51
N PHE A 83 9.06 -10.26 -11.47
CA PHE A 83 8.46 -9.33 -10.52
C PHE A 83 8.22 -7.95 -11.14
N PHE A 84 7.29 -7.23 -10.51
CA PHE A 84 7.07 -5.80 -10.71
C PHE A 84 7.45 -5.06 -9.44
N LEU A 85 8.05 -3.89 -9.58
CA LEU A 85 8.28 -2.94 -8.50
C LEU A 85 7.61 -1.63 -8.85
N THR A 86 6.53 -1.35 -8.18
CA THR A 86 5.79 -0.10 -8.34
C THR A 86 6.16 0.85 -7.22
N THR A 87 6.61 2.03 -7.62
CA THR A 87 6.92 3.15 -6.72
C THR A 87 6.17 4.39 -7.19
N ASP A 88 5.14 4.16 -8.02
CA ASP A 88 4.51 5.18 -8.82
C ASP A 88 3.77 6.21 -7.96
N THR A 89 4.01 7.44 -8.30
CA THR A 89 3.35 8.61 -7.74
C THR A 89 2.15 9.05 -8.57
N SER A 90 1.79 8.28 -9.58
CA SER A 90 0.64 8.47 -10.47
C SER A 90 -0.23 7.22 -10.51
N GLN A 91 -1.42 7.37 -11.06
CA GLN A 91 -2.31 6.22 -11.28
C GLN A 91 -1.85 5.46 -12.52
N THR A 92 -1.81 4.14 -12.40
CA THR A 92 -1.49 3.24 -13.53
C THR A 92 -2.73 2.43 -13.88
N GLU A 93 -3.05 2.34 -15.15
CA GLU A 93 -4.05 1.42 -15.68
C GLU A 93 -3.36 0.14 -16.11
N MET A 94 -3.93 -1.01 -15.73
CA MET A 94 -3.40 -2.31 -16.12
C MET A 94 -4.49 -3.28 -16.52
N ARG A 95 -4.08 -4.29 -17.30
CA ARG A 95 -4.88 -5.46 -17.66
C ARG A 95 -3.96 -6.66 -17.82
N TRP A 96 -4.50 -7.86 -17.68
CA TRP A 96 -3.73 -9.07 -17.93
C TRP A 96 -4.58 -10.20 -18.50
N GLN A 97 -3.89 -11.07 -19.22
CA GLN A 97 -4.38 -12.35 -19.69
C GLN A 97 -3.40 -13.44 -19.28
N ALA A 98 -3.80 -14.30 -18.32
CA ALA A 98 -3.01 -15.47 -17.92
C ALA A 98 -3.33 -16.68 -18.81
N GLU A 99 -2.36 -17.59 -18.92
CA GLU A 99 -2.56 -18.86 -19.62
C GLU A 99 -3.51 -19.79 -18.82
N PRO A 100 -4.41 -20.52 -19.51
CA PRO A 100 -5.43 -21.30 -18.84
C PRO A 100 -4.91 -22.55 -18.09
N ASP A 101 -3.72 -23.02 -18.43
CA ASP A 101 -3.20 -24.32 -17.99
C ASP A 101 -2.58 -24.29 -16.59
N SER A 102 -2.43 -23.10 -15.99
CA SER A 102 -1.81 -22.94 -14.67
C SER A 102 -2.47 -21.79 -13.90
N PRO A 103 -2.69 -21.95 -12.58
CA PRO A 103 -3.20 -20.86 -11.77
C PRO A 103 -2.20 -19.70 -11.74
N PHE A 104 -2.69 -18.50 -11.97
CA PHE A 104 -1.89 -17.28 -11.89
C PHE A 104 -1.88 -16.78 -10.44
N ILE A 105 -0.80 -17.10 -9.73
CA ILE A 105 -0.63 -16.76 -8.31
C ILE A 105 0.48 -15.73 -8.16
N VAL A 106 0.22 -14.70 -7.39
CA VAL A 106 1.16 -13.62 -7.10
C VAL A 106 1.31 -13.40 -5.61
N MET A 107 2.48 -12.94 -5.21
CA MET A 107 2.77 -12.46 -3.87
C MET A 107 2.98 -10.96 -3.91
N HIS A 108 2.18 -10.25 -3.15
CA HIS A 108 2.29 -8.81 -2.94
C HIS A 108 3.09 -8.55 -1.68
N VAL A 109 4.09 -7.70 -1.76
CA VAL A 109 4.87 -7.25 -0.61
C VAL A 109 4.96 -5.74 -0.62
N TYR A 110 4.45 -5.13 0.44
CA TYR A 110 4.53 -3.70 0.69
C TYR A 110 5.59 -3.46 1.77
N ILE A 111 6.48 -2.55 1.48
CA ILE A 111 7.54 -2.15 2.41
C ILE A 111 7.23 -0.77 2.92
N GLY A 112 7.11 -0.63 4.24
CA GLY A 112 6.78 0.65 4.88
C GLY A 112 7.79 1.74 4.53
N VAL A 113 7.27 2.96 4.34
CA VAL A 113 8.08 4.14 3.98
C VAL A 113 9.21 4.39 4.99
N SER A 114 8.98 4.04 6.28
CA SER A 114 9.97 4.12 7.36
C SER A 114 11.25 3.32 7.09
N MET A 115 11.16 2.23 6.32
CA MET A 115 12.30 1.36 5.98
C MET A 115 13.10 1.84 4.78
N MET A 116 12.60 2.77 3.99
CA MET A 116 13.12 3.13 2.66
C MET A 116 13.98 4.42 2.64
N GLN A 117 14.38 5.00 3.75
CA GLN A 117 15.38 6.08 3.88
C GLN A 117 15.43 7.08 2.69
N ASP A 118 14.33 7.73 2.33
CA ASP A 118 14.26 8.76 1.29
C ASP A 118 14.93 8.39 -0.07
N ILE A 119 14.88 7.11 -0.43
CA ILE A 119 15.50 6.58 -1.66
C ILE A 119 14.46 6.53 -2.77
N GLU A 120 14.78 7.14 -3.90
CA GLU A 120 14.00 7.01 -5.12
C GLU A 120 14.40 5.72 -5.83
N LEU A 121 13.43 4.84 -6.07
CA LEU A 121 13.61 3.58 -6.79
C LEU A 121 13.09 3.73 -8.22
N ARG A 122 13.72 3.04 -9.17
CA ARG A 122 13.17 2.88 -10.50
C ARG A 122 12.03 1.87 -10.47
N GLU A 123 11.05 2.07 -11.30
CA GLU A 123 10.02 1.08 -11.56
C GLU A 123 10.58 -0.11 -12.33
N VAL A 124 9.98 -1.27 -12.11
CA VAL A 124 10.37 -2.52 -12.74
C VAL A 124 9.11 -3.23 -13.22
N SER A 125 9.13 -3.67 -14.47
CA SER A 125 8.02 -4.38 -15.09
C SER A 125 8.52 -5.69 -15.70
N GLY A 126 8.20 -6.81 -15.02
CA GLY A 126 8.50 -8.15 -15.53
C GLY A 126 9.99 -8.51 -15.58
N GLU A 127 10.80 -7.99 -14.67
CA GLU A 127 12.22 -8.36 -14.57
C GLU A 127 12.43 -9.54 -13.60
N ARG A 128 13.66 -10.07 -13.59
CA ARG A 128 14.07 -11.14 -12.70
C ARG A 128 15.27 -10.71 -11.86
N ASP A 129 15.24 -11.02 -10.55
CA ASP A 129 16.33 -10.75 -9.61
C ASP A 129 16.44 -11.93 -8.64
N GLU A 130 17.56 -12.63 -8.67
CA GLU A 130 17.79 -13.83 -7.86
C GLU A 130 17.84 -13.50 -6.36
N THR A 131 18.46 -12.38 -5.98
CA THR A 131 18.56 -11.97 -4.58
C THR A 131 17.18 -11.58 -4.03
N LEU A 132 16.44 -10.79 -4.80
CA LEU A 132 15.06 -10.43 -4.45
C LEU A 132 14.18 -11.68 -4.31
N SER A 133 14.25 -12.57 -5.29
CA SER A 133 13.48 -13.82 -5.28
C SER A 133 13.82 -14.70 -4.07
N ALA A 134 15.09 -14.80 -3.69
CA ALA A 134 15.50 -15.54 -2.50
C ALA A 134 14.94 -14.95 -1.20
N LEU A 135 14.95 -13.62 -1.05
CA LEU A 135 14.37 -12.94 0.11
C LEU A 135 12.85 -13.09 0.16
N LEU A 136 12.17 -12.98 -0.98
CA LEU A 136 10.73 -13.17 -1.07
C LEU A 136 10.32 -14.62 -0.77
N GLU A 137 11.14 -15.60 -1.21
CA GLU A 137 10.91 -17.01 -0.91
C GLU A 137 11.01 -17.30 0.59
N LEU A 138 11.98 -16.70 1.31
CA LEU A 138 12.05 -16.81 2.77
C LEU A 138 10.79 -16.25 3.45
N MET A 139 10.26 -15.10 2.99
CA MET A 139 8.99 -14.58 3.49
C MET A 139 7.83 -15.52 3.21
N ARG A 140 7.74 -16.04 1.99
CA ARG A 140 6.71 -16.99 1.57
C ARG A 140 6.76 -18.25 2.42
N ALA A 141 7.93 -18.83 2.61
CA ALA A 141 8.13 -20.04 3.42
C ALA A 141 7.66 -19.81 4.86
N GLU A 142 7.98 -18.67 5.47
CA GLU A 142 7.54 -18.35 6.83
C GLU A 142 6.01 -18.31 6.96
N LEU A 143 5.29 -17.77 5.95
CA LEU A 143 3.83 -17.74 5.94
C LEU A 143 3.19 -19.13 5.92
N TYR A 144 3.88 -20.14 5.39
CA TYR A 144 3.39 -21.50 5.28
C TYR A 144 3.89 -22.43 6.39
N PHE A 145 5.05 -22.12 6.99
CA PHE A 145 5.77 -23.05 7.87
C PHE A 145 5.32 -22.95 9.33
N GLN A 146 4.94 -21.77 9.80
CA GLN A 146 4.62 -21.50 11.21
C GLN A 146 3.29 -20.79 11.35
N HIS A 147 2.54 -21.14 12.39
CA HIS A 147 1.35 -20.42 12.79
C HIS A 147 1.41 -20.04 14.27
N PRO A 148 1.48 -18.76 14.61
CA PRO A 148 1.59 -17.58 13.72
C PRO A 148 3.01 -17.42 13.14
N PRO A 149 3.14 -16.74 11.98
CA PRO A 149 4.45 -16.39 11.42
C PRO A 149 5.25 -15.51 12.37
N SER A 150 6.58 -15.67 12.39
CA SER A 150 7.47 -14.87 13.22
C SER A 150 7.60 -13.43 12.68
N GLY A 151 6.97 -12.48 13.34
CA GLY A 151 7.08 -11.05 13.00
C GLY A 151 8.53 -10.54 12.93
N PRO A 152 9.38 -10.80 13.95
CA PRO A 152 10.80 -10.39 13.92
C PRO A 152 11.59 -10.99 12.74
N TYR A 153 11.30 -12.24 12.34
CA TYR A 153 11.96 -12.87 11.21
C TYR A 153 11.56 -12.20 9.88
N ILE A 154 10.27 -12.00 9.65
CA ILE A 154 9.75 -11.27 8.47
C ILE A 154 10.31 -9.84 8.44
N GLN A 155 10.38 -9.16 9.57
CA GLN A 155 10.95 -7.81 9.68
C GLN A 155 12.43 -7.78 9.28
N GLY A 156 13.22 -8.76 9.71
CA GLY A 156 14.62 -8.87 9.32
C GLY A 156 14.81 -9.08 7.81
N ILE A 157 13.98 -9.93 7.20
CA ILE A 157 13.99 -10.14 5.75
C ILE A 157 13.57 -8.86 5.02
N ALA A 158 12.55 -8.17 5.50
CA ALA A 158 12.09 -6.91 4.91
C ALA A 158 13.16 -5.82 4.95
N GLN A 159 13.95 -5.76 6.04
CA GLN A 159 15.09 -4.86 6.14
C GLN A 159 16.16 -5.20 5.09
N ALA A 160 16.48 -6.48 4.92
CA ALA A 160 17.41 -6.94 3.88
C ALA A 160 16.89 -6.59 2.48
N LEU A 161 15.59 -6.80 2.23
CA LEU A 161 14.94 -6.47 0.98
C LEU A 161 14.98 -4.96 0.70
N ALA A 162 14.68 -4.11 1.69
CA ALA A 162 14.77 -2.66 1.56
C ALA A 162 16.19 -2.19 1.21
N VAL A 163 17.21 -2.78 1.84
CA VAL A 163 18.63 -2.50 1.51
C VAL A 163 18.96 -2.96 0.09
N HIS A 164 18.51 -4.15 -0.32
CA HIS A 164 18.75 -4.66 -1.67
C HIS A 164 18.11 -3.76 -2.73
N LEU A 165 16.83 -3.40 -2.57
CA LEU A 165 16.12 -2.48 -3.47
C LEU A 165 16.85 -1.15 -3.59
N SER A 166 17.30 -0.59 -2.46
CA SER A 166 18.02 0.67 -2.41
C SER A 166 19.35 0.63 -3.15
N ARG A 167 19.99 -0.53 -3.26
CA ARG A 167 21.27 -0.71 -3.96
C ARG A 167 21.10 -1.04 -5.44
N ALA A 168 20.16 -1.93 -5.76
CA ALA A 168 19.97 -2.46 -7.11
C ALA A 168 19.07 -1.56 -7.98
N TYR A 169 18.09 -0.88 -7.38
CA TYR A 169 17.04 -0.17 -8.11
C TYR A 169 16.98 1.34 -7.82
N ARG A 170 18.02 1.89 -7.22
CA ARG A 170 18.11 3.34 -6.99
C ARG A 170 18.17 4.10 -8.30
N THR A 171 17.33 5.12 -8.48
CA THR A 171 17.46 6.04 -9.61
C THR A 171 18.47 7.13 -9.31
N SER A 172 19.31 7.47 -10.29
CA SER A 172 19.95 8.77 -10.33
C SER A 172 18.92 9.73 -10.92
N ALA A 173 18.49 10.70 -10.11
CA ALA A 173 17.40 11.64 -10.38
C ALA A 173 17.20 11.97 -11.87
N ARG A 174 16.15 11.44 -12.50
CA ARG A 174 15.63 11.91 -13.78
C ARG A 174 14.30 12.63 -13.54
N ARG A 175 14.20 13.83 -14.11
CA ARG A 175 13.03 14.72 -13.99
C ARG A 175 11.75 14.01 -14.46
N HIS A 176 10.84 13.75 -13.54
CA HIS A 176 9.49 13.32 -13.88
C HIS A 176 8.69 14.51 -14.42
N HIS A 177 8.06 14.32 -15.57
CA HIS A 177 7.18 15.33 -16.17
C HIS A 177 5.81 15.27 -15.49
N GLY A 178 5.50 16.27 -14.67
CA GLY A 178 4.13 16.62 -14.28
C GLY A 178 3.64 16.22 -12.88
N GLY A 179 4.33 15.37 -12.10
CA GLY A 179 3.94 14.97 -10.74
C GLY A 179 4.93 15.42 -9.66
N LEU A 180 4.58 15.15 -8.40
CA LEU A 180 5.51 15.31 -7.29
C LEU A 180 6.59 14.23 -7.41
N GLN A 181 7.87 14.60 -7.26
CA GLN A 181 8.97 13.61 -7.25
C GLN A 181 8.74 12.57 -6.16
N ALA A 182 8.99 11.30 -6.44
CA ALA A 182 8.67 10.18 -5.54
C ALA A 182 9.21 10.40 -4.11
N TYR A 183 10.46 10.84 -3.96
CA TYR A 183 11.04 11.09 -2.64
C TYR A 183 10.33 12.24 -1.88
N LYS A 184 9.86 13.30 -2.58
CA LYS A 184 9.10 14.39 -1.96
C LYS A 184 7.72 13.89 -1.52
N LEU A 185 7.07 13.07 -2.34
CA LEU A 185 5.81 12.46 -1.99
C LEU A 185 5.96 11.51 -0.79
N HIS A 186 7.03 10.70 -0.77
CA HIS A 186 7.36 9.85 0.39
C HIS A 186 7.57 10.66 1.68
N ARG A 187 8.31 11.78 1.62
CA ARG A 187 8.49 12.68 2.78
C ARG A 187 7.16 13.22 3.28
N VAL A 188 6.28 13.62 2.36
CA VAL A 188 4.95 14.10 2.70
C VAL A 188 4.09 13.01 3.33
N PHE A 189 4.06 11.82 2.75
CA PHE A 189 3.31 10.69 3.30
C PHE A 189 3.82 10.27 4.68
N LYS A 190 5.15 10.18 4.85
CA LYS A 190 5.76 9.89 6.15
C LYS A 190 5.32 10.90 7.21
N ALA A 191 5.42 12.20 6.91
CA ALA A 191 4.96 13.25 7.82
C ALA A 191 3.46 13.13 8.13
N MET A 192 2.61 12.86 7.14
CA MET A 192 1.19 12.63 7.36
C MET A 192 0.93 11.45 8.29
N HIS A 193 1.66 10.34 8.16
CA HIS A 193 1.52 9.18 9.03
C HIS A 193 1.99 9.44 10.46
N GLU A 194 3.13 10.11 10.62
CA GLU A 194 3.70 10.43 11.94
C GLU A 194 2.86 11.46 12.70
N GLU A 195 2.10 12.29 11.99
CA GLU A 195 1.36 13.42 12.55
C GLU A 195 -0.16 13.23 12.58
N LEU A 196 -0.65 12.00 12.53
CA LEU A 196 -2.10 11.73 12.51
C LEU A 196 -2.88 12.35 13.68
N ALA A 197 -2.26 12.43 14.86
CA ALA A 197 -2.86 13.05 16.05
C ALA A 197 -2.87 14.59 16.01
N HIS A 198 -2.05 15.22 15.15
CA HIS A 198 -1.89 16.67 15.10
C HIS A 198 -2.86 17.32 14.09
N PRO A 199 -3.16 18.60 14.22
CA PRO A 199 -3.93 19.31 13.22
C PRO A 199 -3.30 19.22 11.83
N PHE A 200 -4.14 19.15 10.80
CA PHE A 200 -3.65 19.16 9.42
C PHE A 200 -2.99 20.52 9.07
N ASP A 201 -1.76 20.46 8.63
CA ASP A 201 -0.96 21.64 8.27
C ASP A 201 -0.51 21.54 6.80
N LEU A 202 -1.24 22.23 5.92
CA LEU A 202 -0.96 22.28 4.49
C LEU A 202 0.37 22.96 4.18
N ALA A 203 0.69 24.06 4.89
CA ALA A 203 1.89 24.83 4.66
C ALA A 203 3.15 24.02 4.96
N ARG A 204 3.13 23.27 6.07
CA ARG A 204 4.21 22.35 6.44
C ARG A 204 4.42 21.27 5.39
N LEU A 205 3.33 20.63 4.94
CA LEU A 205 3.42 19.56 3.92
C LEU A 205 3.92 20.10 2.58
N ALA A 206 3.49 21.28 2.18
CA ALA A 206 3.98 21.97 1.00
C ALA A 206 5.48 22.31 1.12
N GLY A 207 5.91 22.76 2.30
CA GLY A 207 7.32 22.99 2.61
C GLY A 207 8.19 21.73 2.49
N LEU A 208 7.70 20.56 2.95
CA LEU A 208 8.38 19.28 2.76
C LEU A 208 8.53 18.90 1.29
N ALA A 209 7.57 19.29 0.46
CA ALA A 209 7.60 19.11 -0.98
C ALA A 209 8.41 20.19 -1.72
N GLU A 210 8.87 21.25 -1.02
CA GLU A 210 9.53 22.43 -1.60
C GLU A 210 8.66 23.15 -2.64
N LEU A 211 7.36 23.27 -2.37
CA LEU A 211 6.36 23.87 -3.24
C LEU A 211 5.53 24.91 -2.48
N SER A 212 4.87 25.82 -3.22
CA SER A 212 3.78 26.61 -2.64
C SER A 212 2.57 25.73 -2.35
N GLU A 213 1.73 26.10 -1.37
CA GLU A 213 0.53 25.34 -1.00
C GLU A 213 -0.41 25.08 -2.17
N PHE A 214 -0.59 26.07 -3.05
CA PHE A 214 -1.43 25.94 -4.24
C PHE A 214 -0.86 24.92 -5.22
N HIS A 215 0.43 25.01 -5.51
CA HIS A 215 1.11 24.06 -6.42
C HIS A 215 1.14 22.67 -5.82
N PHE A 216 1.50 22.56 -4.54
CA PHE A 216 1.46 21.28 -3.82
C PHE A 216 0.09 20.63 -3.87
N SER A 217 -0.98 21.34 -3.52
CA SER A 217 -2.34 20.79 -3.54
C SER A 217 -2.74 20.26 -4.91
N ARG A 218 -2.35 20.95 -5.98
CA ARG A 218 -2.63 20.55 -7.36
C ARG A 218 -1.88 19.27 -7.74
N VAL A 219 -0.55 19.24 -7.55
CA VAL A 219 0.27 18.10 -7.94
C VAL A 219 0.04 16.90 -7.03
N PHE A 220 -0.19 17.11 -5.74
CA PHE A 220 -0.57 16.05 -4.81
C PHE A 220 -1.90 15.39 -5.22
N LYS A 221 -2.92 16.21 -5.57
CA LYS A 221 -4.18 15.67 -6.07
C LYS A 221 -4.02 14.94 -7.40
N GLN A 222 -3.15 15.43 -8.28
CA GLN A 222 -2.83 14.75 -9.54
C GLN A 222 -2.16 13.40 -9.29
N SER A 223 -1.24 13.31 -8.32
CA SER A 223 -0.55 12.07 -7.98
C SER A 223 -1.44 11.08 -7.22
N THR A 224 -2.27 11.53 -6.27
CA THR A 224 -3.00 10.66 -5.33
C THR A 224 -4.49 10.52 -5.61
N GLY A 225 -5.03 11.31 -6.54
CA GLY A 225 -6.48 11.40 -6.80
C GLY A 225 -7.25 12.20 -5.74
N LEU A 226 -6.65 12.53 -4.59
CA LEU A 226 -7.29 13.23 -3.48
C LEU A 226 -6.56 14.54 -3.13
N SER A 227 -7.30 15.52 -2.62
CA SER A 227 -6.65 16.68 -2.01
C SER A 227 -5.87 16.27 -0.76
N PRO A 228 -4.79 16.99 -0.36
CA PRO A 228 -4.00 16.66 0.82
C PRO A 228 -4.82 16.49 2.09
N SER A 229 -5.82 17.35 2.31
CA SER A 229 -6.70 17.27 3.48
C SER A 229 -7.63 16.04 3.46
N HIS A 230 -8.19 15.69 2.30
CA HIS A 230 -9.02 14.49 2.18
C HIS A 230 -8.18 13.22 2.31
N TYR A 231 -6.96 13.22 1.81
CA TYR A 231 -6.02 12.13 1.98
C TYR A 231 -5.69 11.94 3.47
N PHE A 232 -5.41 13.01 4.20
CA PHE A 232 -5.10 12.97 5.62
C PHE A 232 -6.27 12.46 6.47
N ILE A 233 -7.51 12.91 6.17
CA ILE A 233 -8.71 12.39 6.83
C ILE A 233 -8.84 10.87 6.59
N ARG A 234 -8.56 10.41 5.38
CA ARG A 234 -8.60 8.99 5.06
C ARG A 234 -7.58 8.20 5.89
N LEU A 235 -6.33 8.64 5.98
CA LEU A 235 -5.31 8.00 6.83
C LEU A 235 -5.77 7.87 8.28
N ARG A 236 -6.39 8.92 8.82
CA ARG A 236 -6.99 8.90 10.17
C ARG A 236 -8.08 7.83 10.30
N MET A 237 -8.93 7.68 9.29
CA MET A 237 -10.01 6.68 9.31
C MET A 237 -9.47 5.26 9.14
N GLU A 238 -8.41 5.07 8.41
CA GLU A 238 -7.71 3.79 8.28
C GLU A 238 -7.07 3.39 9.61
N GLU A 239 -6.38 4.31 10.28
CA GLU A 239 -5.84 4.05 11.60
C GLU A 239 -6.92 3.78 12.65
N ALA A 240 -8.02 4.54 12.60
CA ALA A 240 -9.15 4.29 13.47
C ALA A 240 -9.75 2.88 13.30
N ARG A 241 -9.88 2.42 12.05
CA ARG A 241 -10.34 1.04 11.77
C ARG A 241 -9.40 0.00 12.34
N ARG A 242 -8.09 0.19 12.19
CA ARG A 242 -7.08 -0.69 12.76
C ARG A 242 -7.23 -0.76 14.29
N LEU A 243 -7.23 0.39 14.96
CA LEU A 243 -7.38 0.45 16.41
C LEU A 243 -8.70 -0.18 16.90
N LEU A 244 -9.80 0.04 16.18
CA LEU A 244 -11.09 -0.54 16.50
C LEU A 244 -11.12 -2.08 16.37
N SER A 245 -10.36 -2.64 15.44
CA SER A 245 -10.32 -4.09 15.20
C SER A 245 -9.24 -4.82 15.99
N GLU A 246 -8.18 -4.13 16.42
CA GLU A 246 -7.01 -4.74 17.03
C GLU A 246 -6.85 -4.46 18.52
N THR A 247 -7.51 -3.40 19.04
CA THR A 247 -7.38 -2.97 20.44
C THR A 247 -8.72 -2.88 21.15
N GLU A 248 -8.68 -2.91 22.48
CA GLU A 248 -9.84 -2.63 23.35
C GLU A 248 -9.90 -1.16 23.81
N ASP A 249 -9.11 -0.29 23.19
CA ASP A 249 -9.05 1.13 23.53
C ASP A 249 -10.44 1.78 23.48
N SER A 250 -10.69 2.71 24.38
CA SER A 250 -11.97 3.44 24.42
C SER A 250 -12.18 4.26 23.14
N MET A 251 -13.44 4.51 22.78
CA MET A 251 -13.76 5.36 21.63
C MET A 251 -13.17 6.76 21.76
N ILE A 252 -13.03 7.26 22.99
CA ILE A 252 -12.41 8.56 23.28
C ILE A 252 -10.90 8.48 23.00
N SER A 253 -10.24 7.43 23.49
CA SER A 253 -8.80 7.21 23.25
C SER A 253 -8.50 7.12 21.76
N ILE A 254 -9.25 6.32 21.01
CA ILE A 254 -9.08 6.18 19.56
C ILE A 254 -9.32 7.51 18.86
N ALA A 255 -10.37 8.25 19.20
CA ALA A 255 -10.63 9.57 18.61
C ALA A 255 -9.43 10.51 18.79
N LEU A 256 -8.88 10.58 20.01
CA LEU A 256 -7.72 11.41 20.31
C LEU A 256 -6.46 10.95 19.54
N THR A 257 -6.20 9.67 19.51
CA THR A 257 -5.06 9.08 18.78
C THR A 257 -5.08 9.41 17.29
N VAL A 258 -6.26 9.45 16.70
CA VAL A 258 -6.41 9.82 15.28
C VAL A 258 -6.72 11.31 15.08
N GLY A 259 -6.47 12.15 16.08
CA GLY A 259 -6.48 13.61 16.00
C GLY A 259 -7.88 14.27 16.01
N TYR A 260 -8.86 13.65 16.68
CA TYR A 260 -10.17 14.25 16.91
C TYR A 260 -10.41 14.52 18.40
N ASN A 261 -10.55 15.79 18.75
CA ASN A 261 -10.84 16.22 20.13
C ASN A 261 -12.30 15.96 20.55
N SER A 262 -13.19 15.65 19.59
CA SER A 262 -14.61 15.36 19.85
C SER A 262 -14.96 13.96 19.37
N PRO A 263 -15.32 13.02 20.28
CA PRO A 263 -15.77 11.69 19.91
C PRO A 263 -17.00 11.70 19.00
N SER A 264 -17.90 12.66 19.15
CA SER A 264 -19.07 12.80 18.29
C SER A 264 -18.69 13.21 16.86
N HIS A 265 -17.73 14.13 16.72
CA HIS A 265 -17.20 14.52 15.42
C HIS A 265 -16.45 13.36 14.76
N PHE A 266 -15.61 12.66 15.52
CA PHE A 266 -14.96 11.44 15.06
C PHE A 266 -15.98 10.41 14.54
N ALA A 267 -17.02 10.10 15.34
CA ALA A 267 -18.03 9.11 14.96
C ALA A 267 -18.79 9.50 13.68
N ALA A 268 -19.09 10.79 13.50
CA ALA A 268 -19.74 11.29 12.29
C ALA A 268 -18.87 11.13 11.05
N ILE A 269 -17.58 11.50 11.14
CA ILE A 269 -16.62 11.36 10.04
C ILE A 269 -16.36 9.88 9.74
N PHE A 270 -16.17 9.05 10.76
CA PHE A 270 -15.97 7.61 10.61
C PHE A 270 -17.14 6.96 9.89
N ARG A 271 -18.39 7.25 10.33
CA ARG A 271 -19.59 6.74 9.66
C ARG A 271 -19.71 7.20 8.21
N LYS A 272 -19.34 8.44 7.92
CA LYS A 272 -19.32 8.96 6.55
C LYS A 272 -18.36 8.17 5.65
N HIS A 273 -17.23 7.70 6.20
CA HIS A 273 -16.20 6.97 5.45
C HIS A 273 -16.44 5.46 5.37
N THR A 274 -17.07 4.87 6.39
CA THR A 274 -17.23 3.40 6.50
C THR A 274 -18.66 2.92 6.30
N GLY A 275 -19.63 3.82 6.36
CA GLY A 275 -21.08 3.52 6.31
C GLY A 275 -21.69 3.17 7.67
N ILE A 276 -20.90 2.76 8.67
CA ILE A 276 -21.35 2.33 10.00
C ILE A 276 -20.64 3.10 11.12
N SER A 277 -21.19 3.07 12.33
CA SER A 277 -20.55 3.74 13.47
C SER A 277 -19.29 3.00 13.94
N PRO A 278 -18.35 3.69 14.64
CA PRO A 278 -17.16 3.04 15.21
C PRO A 278 -17.50 1.86 16.13
N SER A 279 -18.56 1.98 16.94
CA SER A 279 -18.99 0.91 17.85
C SER A 279 -19.53 -0.30 17.09
N GLN A 280 -20.32 -0.09 16.04
CA GLN A 280 -20.80 -1.16 15.16
C GLN A 280 -19.63 -1.84 14.45
N TYR A 281 -18.67 -1.06 13.91
CA TYR A 281 -17.47 -1.58 13.25
C TYR A 281 -16.67 -2.48 14.19
N ARG A 282 -16.44 -2.06 15.44
CA ARG A 282 -15.75 -2.88 16.45
C ARG A 282 -16.51 -4.19 16.71
N HIS A 283 -17.81 -4.11 16.90
CA HIS A 283 -18.63 -5.30 17.20
C HIS A 283 -18.62 -6.34 16.08
N GLU A 284 -18.71 -5.90 14.83
CA GLU A 284 -18.66 -6.80 13.66
C GLU A 284 -17.31 -7.49 13.53
N ASN A 285 -16.20 -6.75 13.73
CA ASN A 285 -14.85 -7.31 13.61
C ASN A 285 -14.42 -8.17 14.81
N MET A 286 -14.96 -7.94 16.01
CA MET A 286 -14.71 -8.82 17.16
C MET A 286 -15.46 -10.15 17.05
N ARG A 287 -16.66 -10.17 16.49
CA ARG A 287 -17.42 -11.40 16.27
C ARG A 287 -16.77 -12.35 15.28
N SER A 288 -16.09 -11.83 14.26
CA SER A 288 -15.37 -12.64 13.26
C SER A 288 -14.10 -13.29 13.82
N LYS A 289 -13.62 -12.89 15.00
CA LYS A 289 -12.43 -13.44 15.67
C LYS A 289 -12.74 -14.55 16.70
N THR A 290 -14.01 -14.76 17.06
CA THR A 290 -14.41 -15.84 17.98
C THR A 290 -14.77 -17.06 17.13
N PRO A 291 -13.97 -18.16 17.14
CA PRO A 291 -14.38 -19.40 16.49
C PRO A 291 -15.64 -19.89 17.16
N THR A 292 -16.65 -20.21 16.37
CA THR A 292 -17.82 -20.94 16.85
C THR A 292 -17.33 -22.26 17.44
N ALA A 293 -17.55 -22.46 18.74
CA ALA A 293 -17.21 -23.67 19.47
C ALA A 293 -18.05 -24.85 18.98
#